data_dfdd1d9f78e3c006b3eba149e9152da7
#
_entry.id   dfdd1d9f78e3c006b3eba149e9152da7
#
_cell.length_a   1.000
_cell.length_b   1.000
_cell.length_c   1.000
_cell.angle_alpha   90.00
_cell.angle_beta   90.00
_cell.angle_gamma   90.00
#
_symmetry.space_group_name_H-M   'P 1'
#
loop_
_entity.id
_entity.type
_entity.pdbx_description
1 polymer ?
#
loop_
_entity_poly.entity_id
_entity_poly.type
_entity_poly.pdbx_seq_one_letter_code
_entity_poly.pdbx_strand_id
1 'polypeptide(L)'
;MVVPETQVTASVDTLYLKFFIILLVSVGTSALLITYLYRSFMEPINKLNISMKEVYNGNVDAYVELKEYLRRNEIYDMMVYYNSMLKRINTHIIEGLKADRKKKELELEVLMSQINPHFLYNTLENIVWKSNEAGRPDIGR
;
A
#
# COMPACT_ATOMS: atom_id res chain seq x y z
N MET A 1 -49.17 64.31 -1.32
CA MET A 1 -47.71 64.27 -1.10
C MET A 1 -47.20 63.31 -2.16
N VAL A 2 -46.66 63.81 -3.29
CA VAL A 2 -46.23 63.00 -4.42
C VAL A 2 -44.72 62.75 -4.20
N VAL A 3 -44.35 61.45 -3.97
CA VAL A 3 -42.95 61.07 -3.85
C VAL A 3 -42.35 61.14 -5.28
N PRO A 4 -41.25 61.86 -5.53
CA PRO A 4 -40.70 62.02 -6.86
C PRO A 4 -40.17 60.63 -7.34
N GLU A 5 -40.56 60.25 -8.54
CA GLU A 5 -40.19 58.96 -9.18
C GLU A 5 -38.68 58.71 -9.19
N THR A 6 -37.85 59.75 -9.24
CA THR A 6 -36.40 59.69 -9.19
C THR A 6 -35.83 59.17 -7.87
N GLN A 7 -36.52 59.35 -6.74
CA GLN A 7 -36.08 58.82 -5.43
C GLN A 7 -36.43 57.33 -5.29
N VAL A 8 -37.52 56.89 -5.91
CA VAL A 8 -37.93 55.45 -5.91
C VAL A 8 -36.98 54.64 -6.74
N THR A 9 -36.63 55.11 -7.94
CA THR A 9 -35.70 54.39 -8.86
C THR A 9 -34.28 54.28 -8.25
N ALA A 10 -33.73 55.35 -7.66
CA ALA A 10 -32.42 55.33 -7.01
C ALA A 10 -32.36 54.35 -5.82
N SER A 11 -33.45 54.22 -5.07
CA SER A 11 -33.55 53.29 -3.95
C SER A 11 -33.62 51.82 -4.44
N VAL A 12 -34.32 51.56 -5.54
CA VAL A 12 -34.41 50.25 -6.17
C VAL A 12 -33.07 49.80 -6.73
N ASP A 13 -32.35 50.66 -7.44
CA ASP A 13 -31.02 50.38 -7.98
C ASP A 13 -30.00 50.03 -6.87
N THR A 14 -30.08 50.73 -5.76
CA THR A 14 -29.24 50.47 -4.58
C THR A 14 -29.55 49.11 -3.94
N LEU A 15 -30.82 48.68 -3.94
CA LEU A 15 -31.24 47.37 -3.44
C LEU A 15 -30.74 46.25 -4.37
N TYR A 16 -30.84 46.41 -5.68
CA TYR A 16 -30.31 45.45 -6.65
C TYR A 16 -28.80 45.29 -6.51
N LEU A 17 -28.06 46.38 -6.35
CA LEU A 17 -26.61 46.34 -6.15
C LEU A 17 -26.25 45.58 -4.87
N LYS A 18 -26.91 45.86 -3.77
CA LYS A 18 -26.68 45.12 -2.49
C LYS A 18 -27.00 43.67 -2.61
N PHE A 19 -28.12 43.33 -3.25
CA PHE A 19 -28.50 41.94 -3.49
C PHE A 19 -27.46 41.20 -4.34
N PHE A 20 -26.98 41.84 -5.42
CA PHE A 20 -25.94 41.24 -6.28
C PHE A 20 -24.62 41.01 -5.54
N ILE A 21 -24.21 41.97 -4.69
CA ILE A 21 -22.99 41.80 -3.85
C ILE A 21 -23.15 40.61 -2.88
N ILE A 22 -24.30 40.50 -2.22
CA ILE A 22 -24.58 39.39 -1.29
C ILE A 22 -24.56 38.05 -2.03
N LEU A 23 -25.17 38.01 -3.21
CA LEU A 23 -25.17 36.82 -4.05
C LEU A 23 -23.74 36.39 -4.43
N LEU A 24 -22.91 37.33 -4.89
CA LEU A 24 -21.54 37.08 -5.31
C LEU A 24 -20.66 36.59 -4.14
N VAL A 25 -20.81 37.22 -2.98
CA VAL A 25 -20.12 36.80 -1.74
C VAL A 25 -20.59 35.41 -1.32
N SER A 26 -21.87 35.10 -1.39
CA SER A 26 -22.43 33.81 -1.05
C SER A 26 -21.91 32.69 -1.98
N VAL A 27 -21.87 32.94 -3.29
CA VAL A 27 -21.30 32.00 -4.25
C VAL A 27 -19.80 31.78 -4.00
N GLY A 28 -19.06 32.87 -3.75
CA GLY A 28 -17.63 32.79 -3.45
C GLY A 28 -17.32 31.98 -2.18
N THR A 29 -18.04 32.25 -1.10
CA THR A 29 -17.87 31.49 0.16
C THR A 29 -18.27 30.02 0.02
N SER A 30 -19.33 29.74 -0.71
CA SER A 30 -19.75 28.35 -1.02
C SER A 30 -18.69 27.58 -1.82
N ALA A 31 -18.10 28.22 -2.82
CA ALA A 31 -17.04 27.60 -3.64
C ALA A 31 -15.78 27.30 -2.79
N LEU A 32 -15.39 28.22 -1.91
CA LEU A 32 -14.27 28.00 -0.98
C LEU A 32 -14.57 26.85 -0.01
N LEU A 33 -15.77 26.80 0.55
CA LEU A 33 -16.20 25.74 1.46
C LEU A 33 -16.19 24.36 0.77
N ILE A 34 -16.74 24.28 -0.43
CA ILE A 34 -16.75 23.03 -1.22
C ILE A 34 -15.32 22.56 -1.50
N THR A 35 -14.43 23.47 -1.91
CA THR A 35 -13.02 23.15 -2.19
C THR A 35 -12.30 22.66 -0.92
N TYR A 36 -12.56 23.30 0.20
CA TYR A 36 -12.02 22.90 1.49
C TYR A 36 -12.48 21.51 1.90
N LEU A 37 -13.79 21.23 1.82
CA LEU A 37 -14.36 19.93 2.16
C LEU A 37 -13.84 18.84 1.23
N TYR A 38 -13.74 19.11 -0.06
CA TYR A 38 -13.19 18.15 -1.02
C TYR A 38 -11.76 17.76 -0.68
N ARG A 39 -10.89 18.73 -0.44
CA ARG A 39 -9.48 18.48 -0.10
C ARG A 39 -9.29 17.85 1.27
N SER A 40 -10.14 18.19 2.23
CA SER A 40 -10.03 17.71 3.61
C SER A 40 -10.58 16.29 3.80
N PHE A 41 -11.58 15.89 3.01
CA PHE A 41 -12.28 14.62 3.20
C PHE A 41 -12.23 13.73 1.94
N MET A 42 -12.66 14.25 0.81
CA MET A 42 -12.90 13.42 -0.37
C MET A 42 -11.61 12.93 -1.02
N GLU A 43 -10.60 13.78 -1.16
CA GLU A 43 -9.31 13.42 -1.74
C GLU A 43 -8.59 12.32 -0.91
N PRO A 44 -8.46 12.45 0.43
CA PRO A 44 -7.82 11.42 1.25
C PRO A 44 -8.59 10.09 1.25
N ILE A 45 -9.92 10.13 1.34
CA ILE A 45 -10.77 8.93 1.28
C ILE A 45 -10.59 8.21 -0.06
N ASN A 46 -10.56 8.94 -1.17
CA ASN A 46 -10.36 8.35 -2.48
C ASN A 46 -8.97 7.69 -2.61
N LYS A 47 -7.92 8.33 -2.08
CA LYS A 47 -6.58 7.74 -2.04
C LYS A 47 -6.54 6.46 -1.22
N LEU A 48 -7.17 6.45 -0.06
CA LEU A 48 -7.28 5.25 0.77
C LEU A 48 -8.00 4.13 0.02
N ASN A 49 -9.12 4.44 -0.65
CA ASN A 49 -9.87 3.45 -1.43
C ASN A 49 -9.05 2.88 -2.59
N ILE A 50 -8.29 3.71 -3.31
CA ILE A 50 -7.40 3.26 -4.39
C ILE A 50 -6.33 2.31 -3.83
N SER A 51 -5.66 2.69 -2.75
CA SER A 51 -4.64 1.85 -2.11
C SER A 51 -5.22 0.52 -1.62
N MET A 52 -6.41 0.53 -1.01
CA MET A 52 -7.10 -0.69 -0.59
C MET A 52 -7.40 -1.62 -1.77
N LYS A 53 -7.80 -1.05 -2.91
CA LYS A 53 -8.04 -1.81 -4.14
C LYS A 53 -6.74 -2.40 -4.71
N GLU A 54 -5.64 -1.70 -4.64
CA GLU A 54 -4.32 -2.22 -5.04
C GLU A 54 -3.89 -3.40 -4.16
N VAL A 55 -4.08 -3.30 -2.84
CA VAL A 55 -3.82 -4.40 -1.92
C VAL A 55 -4.71 -5.60 -2.21
N TYR A 56 -6.00 -5.37 -2.50
CA TYR A 56 -6.91 -6.45 -2.93
C TYR A 56 -6.41 -7.17 -4.18
N ASN A 57 -5.77 -6.45 -5.11
CA ASN A 57 -5.17 -7.00 -6.31
C ASN A 57 -3.76 -7.62 -6.08
N GLY A 58 -3.30 -7.69 -4.83
CA GLY A 58 -2.04 -8.32 -4.45
C GLY A 58 -0.85 -7.38 -4.25
N ASN A 59 -1.01 -6.07 -4.46
CA ASN A 59 0.05 -5.09 -4.20
C ASN A 59 0.04 -4.69 -2.71
N VAL A 60 0.74 -5.45 -1.88
CA VAL A 60 0.82 -5.20 -0.43
C VAL A 60 1.72 -4.02 -0.05
N ASP A 61 2.38 -3.38 -1.00
CA ASP A 61 3.20 -2.18 -0.79
C ASP A 61 2.46 -0.88 -1.11
N ALA A 62 1.14 -0.94 -1.34
CA ALA A 62 0.30 0.21 -1.64
C ALA A 62 0.02 1.09 -0.40
N TYR A 63 1.07 1.70 0.15
CA TYR A 63 0.96 2.64 1.27
C TYR A 63 0.33 3.95 0.83
N VAL A 64 -0.46 4.56 1.73
CA VAL A 64 -1.04 5.88 1.52
C VAL A 64 -0.09 6.96 2.04
N GLU A 65 0.18 7.99 1.21
CA GLU A 65 0.96 9.13 1.60
C GLU A 65 0.25 9.96 2.67
N LEU A 66 0.90 10.17 3.81
CA LEU A 66 0.37 10.96 4.92
C LEU A 66 0.71 12.44 4.72
N LYS A 67 -0.31 13.26 4.46
CA LYS A 67 -0.14 14.70 4.33
C LYS A 67 -0.27 15.39 5.69
N GLU A 68 0.71 16.20 6.05
CA GLU A 68 0.81 16.83 7.37
C GLU A 68 -0.38 17.75 7.73
N TYR A 69 -1.01 18.39 6.73
CA TYR A 69 -2.17 19.23 6.96
C TYR A 69 -3.43 18.47 7.39
N LEU A 70 -3.47 17.14 7.22
CA LEU A 70 -4.56 16.27 7.68
C LEU A 70 -4.37 15.79 9.13
N ARG A 71 -3.27 16.12 9.79
CA ARG A 71 -2.85 15.56 11.09
C ARG A 71 -3.86 15.74 12.24
N ARG A 72 -4.88 16.57 12.09
CA ARG A 72 -5.95 16.80 13.08
C ARG A 72 -7.30 16.22 12.66
N ASN A 73 -7.31 15.27 11.72
CA ASN A 73 -8.52 14.71 11.15
C ASN A 73 -8.52 13.19 11.37
N GLU A 74 -9.66 12.61 11.71
CA GLU A 74 -9.88 11.17 11.88
C GLU A 74 -9.50 10.37 10.65
N ILE A 75 -9.57 10.97 9.46
CA ILE A 75 -9.12 10.34 8.21
C ILE A 75 -7.60 10.14 8.20
N TYR A 76 -6.84 11.06 8.78
CA TYR A 76 -5.40 10.88 8.95
C TYR A 76 -5.10 9.67 9.83
N ASP A 77 -5.82 9.50 10.94
CA ASP A 77 -5.66 8.35 11.82
C ASP A 77 -6.02 7.05 11.10
N MET A 78 -7.09 7.04 10.29
CA MET A 78 -7.43 5.88 9.44
C MET A 78 -6.30 5.54 8.47
N MET A 79 -5.67 6.51 7.83
CA MET A 79 -4.53 6.29 6.92
C MET A 79 -3.31 5.74 7.67
N VAL A 80 -3.03 6.24 8.89
CA VAL A 80 -1.96 5.74 9.77
C VAL A 80 -2.22 4.29 10.15
N TYR A 81 -3.45 3.96 10.58
CA TYR A 81 -3.81 2.59 10.95
C TYR A 81 -3.75 1.65 9.74
N TYR A 82 -4.21 2.10 8.58
CA TYR A 82 -4.11 1.33 7.34
C TYR A 82 -2.65 1.02 6.98
N ASN A 83 -1.77 2.02 6.98
CA ASN A 83 -0.34 1.82 6.71
C ASN A 83 0.31 0.88 7.74
N SER A 84 -0.08 0.99 9.01
CA SER A 84 0.40 0.11 10.08
C SER A 84 -0.07 -1.33 9.90
N MET A 85 -1.29 -1.53 9.43
CA MET A 85 -1.84 -2.84 9.08
C MET A 85 -1.05 -3.46 7.91
N LEU A 86 -0.81 -2.70 6.84
CA LEU A 86 0.00 -3.17 5.70
C LEU A 86 1.39 -3.59 6.12
N LYS A 87 2.04 -2.78 6.96
CA LYS A 87 3.36 -3.13 7.50
C LYS A 87 3.35 -4.46 8.24
N ARG A 88 2.31 -4.73 9.05
CA ARG A 88 2.16 -6.03 9.75
C ARG A 88 1.93 -7.17 8.77
N ILE A 89 1.08 -6.98 7.77
CA ILE A 89 0.83 -7.98 6.72
C ILE A 89 2.14 -8.34 6.01
N ASN A 90 2.91 -7.34 5.56
CA ASN A 90 4.20 -7.54 4.91
C ASN A 90 5.19 -8.29 5.81
N THR A 91 5.25 -7.92 7.09
CA THR A 91 6.10 -8.62 8.06
C THR A 91 5.72 -10.10 8.15
N HIS A 92 4.43 -10.41 8.30
CA HIS A 92 3.97 -11.81 8.40
C HIS A 92 4.20 -12.60 7.12
N ILE A 93 4.06 -11.99 5.94
CA ILE A 93 4.39 -12.64 4.66
C ILE A 93 5.87 -13.01 4.64
N ILE A 94 6.75 -12.09 4.99
CA ILE A 94 8.20 -12.31 5.01
C ILE A 94 8.59 -13.39 6.02
N GLU A 95 8.01 -13.35 7.21
CA GLU A 95 8.23 -14.36 8.27
C GLU A 95 7.73 -15.74 7.83
N GLY A 96 6.56 -15.81 7.22
CA GLY A 96 6.01 -17.05 6.65
C GLY A 96 6.92 -17.66 5.59
N LEU A 97 7.42 -16.84 4.65
CA LEU A 97 8.35 -17.30 3.62
C LEU A 97 9.68 -17.80 4.21
N LYS A 98 10.21 -17.13 5.26
CA LYS A 98 11.40 -17.59 5.97
C LYS A 98 11.18 -18.92 6.68
N ALA A 99 10.04 -19.07 7.35
CA ALA A 99 9.68 -20.32 8.03
C ALA A 99 9.53 -21.49 7.03
N ASP A 100 8.88 -21.26 5.89
CA ASP A 100 8.70 -22.28 4.86
C ASP A 100 10.05 -22.69 4.23
N ARG A 101 10.92 -21.72 3.95
CA ARG A 101 12.30 -22.00 3.50
C ARG A 101 13.05 -22.86 4.51
N LYS A 102 13.00 -22.47 5.80
CA LYS A 102 13.69 -23.22 6.86
C LYS A 102 13.15 -24.65 6.99
N LYS A 103 11.84 -24.81 6.89
CA LYS A 103 11.21 -26.13 6.89
C LYS A 103 11.74 -26.99 5.74
N LYS A 104 11.80 -26.45 4.51
CA LYS A 104 12.33 -27.18 3.34
C LYS A 104 13.81 -27.55 3.50
N GLU A 105 14.64 -26.65 4.07
CA GLU A 105 16.04 -26.94 4.39
C GLU A 105 16.16 -28.12 5.35
N LEU A 106 15.38 -28.15 6.42
CA LEU A 106 15.36 -29.24 7.40
C LEU A 106 14.85 -30.55 6.80
N GLU A 107 13.83 -30.50 5.95
CA GLU A 107 13.34 -31.68 5.22
C GLU A 107 14.43 -32.29 4.33
N LEU A 108 15.17 -31.44 3.60
CA LEU A 108 16.32 -31.89 2.78
C LEU A 108 17.43 -32.46 3.66
N GLU A 109 17.76 -31.84 4.79
CA GLU A 109 18.77 -32.34 5.72
C GLU A 109 18.40 -33.74 6.25
N VAL A 110 17.12 -33.94 6.63
CA VAL A 110 16.60 -35.25 7.05
C VAL A 110 16.72 -36.27 5.92
N LEU A 111 16.32 -35.94 4.70
CA LEU A 111 16.44 -36.83 3.55
C LEU A 111 17.90 -37.18 3.26
N MET A 112 18.79 -36.22 3.31
CA MET A 112 20.23 -36.46 3.12
C MET A 112 20.84 -37.32 4.25
N SER A 113 20.35 -37.18 5.48
CA SER A 113 20.83 -38.01 6.60
C SER A 113 20.39 -39.48 6.50
N GLN A 114 19.29 -39.74 5.78
CA GLN A 114 18.85 -41.13 5.46
C GLN A 114 19.74 -41.83 4.45
N ILE A 115 20.49 -41.05 3.65
CA ILE A 115 21.54 -41.60 2.78
C ILE A 115 22.73 -41.85 3.70
N ASN A 116 23.02 -43.10 4.01
CA ASN A 116 24.20 -43.43 4.84
C ASN A 116 25.49 -43.01 4.09
N PRO A 117 26.15 -41.89 4.51
CA PRO A 117 27.34 -41.39 3.79
C PRO A 117 28.47 -42.44 3.75
N HIS A 118 28.61 -43.20 4.81
CA HIS A 118 29.60 -44.23 4.92
C HIS A 118 29.36 -45.38 3.92
N PHE A 119 28.09 -45.72 3.69
CA PHE A 119 27.75 -46.72 2.65
C PHE A 119 28.08 -46.21 1.23
N LEU A 120 27.82 -44.95 0.94
CA LEU A 120 28.16 -44.30 -0.31
C LEU A 120 29.68 -44.28 -0.55
N TYR A 121 30.45 -43.83 0.45
CA TYR A 121 31.91 -43.79 0.37
C TYR A 121 32.47 -45.20 0.15
N ASN A 122 32.07 -46.19 0.93
CA ASN A 122 32.51 -47.56 0.78
C ASN A 122 32.15 -48.15 -0.59
N THR A 123 30.97 -47.81 -1.12
CA THR A 123 30.55 -48.30 -2.44
C THR A 123 31.37 -47.66 -3.55
N LEU A 124 31.63 -46.36 -3.48
CA LEU A 124 32.48 -45.63 -4.43
C LEU A 124 33.93 -46.14 -4.38
N GLU A 125 34.50 -46.30 -3.19
CA GLU A 125 35.84 -46.90 -3.03
C GLU A 125 35.94 -48.30 -3.62
N ASN A 126 34.95 -49.14 -3.39
CA ASN A 126 34.89 -50.46 -3.97
C ASN A 126 34.81 -50.42 -5.50
N ILE A 127 34.08 -49.47 -6.09
CA ILE A 127 33.99 -49.28 -7.53
C ILE A 127 35.34 -48.85 -8.09
N VAL A 128 35.99 -47.87 -7.46
CA VAL A 128 37.31 -47.36 -7.86
C VAL A 128 38.35 -48.50 -7.78
N TRP A 129 38.33 -49.26 -6.68
CA TRP A 129 39.26 -50.40 -6.51
C TRP A 129 39.08 -51.46 -7.59
N LYS A 130 37.85 -51.90 -7.84
CA LYS A 130 37.53 -52.87 -8.90
C LYS A 130 37.85 -52.35 -10.30
N SER A 131 37.66 -51.04 -10.55
CA SER A 131 38.01 -50.41 -11.82
C SER A 131 39.52 -50.43 -12.08
N ASN A 132 40.31 -50.15 -11.05
CA ASN A 132 41.76 -50.19 -11.12
C ASN A 132 42.26 -51.66 -11.34
N GLU A 133 41.66 -52.62 -10.64
CA GLU A 133 41.98 -54.04 -10.80
C GLU A 133 41.62 -54.58 -12.19
N ALA A 134 40.53 -54.07 -12.81
CA ALA A 134 40.13 -54.38 -14.17
C ALA A 134 40.92 -53.63 -15.27
N GLY A 135 41.94 -52.83 -14.90
CA GLY A 135 42.78 -52.10 -15.86
C GLY A 135 42.08 -50.92 -16.55
N ARG A 136 41.00 -50.35 -15.92
CA ARG A 136 40.26 -49.16 -16.40
C ARG A 136 40.32 -48.02 -15.38
N PRO A 137 41.46 -47.34 -15.22
CA PRO A 137 41.60 -46.25 -14.23
C PRO A 137 40.86 -44.98 -14.58
N ASP A 138 40.27 -44.87 -15.76
CA ASP A 138 39.48 -43.73 -16.25
C ASP A 138 38.12 -43.57 -15.57
N ILE A 139 37.59 -44.62 -14.91
CA ILE A 139 36.30 -44.60 -14.20
C ILE A 139 36.43 -44.05 -12.77
N GLY A 140 37.64 -43.92 -12.23
CA GLY A 140 37.93 -43.50 -10.87
C GLY A 140 38.35 -42.02 -10.71
N ARG A 141 38.26 -41.22 -11.76
CA ARG A 141 38.60 -39.79 -11.73
C ARG A 141 37.42 -38.85 -11.60
#